data_4da12f429df5cf2e0c76892dbb9dac16
#
_entry.id   4da12f429df5cf2e0c76892dbb9dac16
#
_cell.length_a   1.000
_cell.length_b   1.000
_cell.length_c   1.000
_cell.angle_alpha   90.00
_cell.angle_beta   90.00
_cell.angle_gamma   90.00
#
_symmetry.space_group_name_H-M   'P 1'
#
loop_
_entity.id
_entity.type
_entity.pdbx_description
1 polymer ?
#
loop_
_entity_poly.entity_id
_entity_poly.type
_entity_poly.pdbx_seq_one_letter_code
_entity_poly.pdbx_strand_id
1 'polypeptide(L)'
;TGVGPRRVTHGVGVGYAHTQQGAVAAAANYTRALSSTLILDTARRRAAIDTLAAPEAKARLQKTFDQAVASIRAGLGVSGSAGDGAQVLLRATPVGWRVEQYGKGTARVAIWMTSVGGSVGGNGGSAPVREGWGTTTVTLRWVGGDWKQVASTTTDGPPSGPSPVSTTGRSAPTPA
;
A
#
# COMPACT_ATOMS: atom_id res chain seq x y z
N THR A 1 -2.35 -23.13 11.29
CA THR A 1 -3.28 -22.08 10.76
C THR A 1 -2.45 -21.10 9.94
N GLY A 2 -2.64 -21.12 8.62
CA GLY A 2 -1.88 -20.27 7.70
C GLY A 2 -2.15 -18.78 7.97
N VAL A 3 -1.12 -17.96 7.87
CA VAL A 3 -1.20 -16.50 8.02
C VAL A 3 -1.72 -15.79 6.77
N GLY A 4 -1.71 -16.50 5.61
CA GLY A 4 -2.17 -15.98 4.33
C GLY A 4 -3.69 -15.86 4.22
N PRO A 5 -4.18 -15.30 3.10
CA PRO A 5 -5.61 -15.17 2.87
C PRO A 5 -6.26 -16.55 2.65
N ARG A 6 -7.49 -16.71 3.10
CA ARG A 6 -8.28 -17.93 2.87
C ARG A 6 -8.90 -17.97 1.47
N ARG A 7 -9.11 -16.81 0.85
CA ARG A 7 -9.66 -16.66 -0.50
C ARG A 7 -9.21 -15.36 -1.15
N VAL A 8 -9.44 -15.24 -2.45
CA VAL A 8 -9.23 -14.01 -3.20
C VAL A 8 -10.59 -13.53 -3.73
N THR A 9 -10.87 -12.25 -3.53
CA THR A 9 -12.10 -11.59 -3.99
C THR A 9 -11.70 -10.29 -4.69
N HIS A 10 -12.16 -10.09 -5.93
CA HIS A 10 -11.82 -8.91 -6.75
C HIS A 10 -10.31 -8.61 -6.85
N GLY A 11 -9.48 -9.65 -6.90
CA GLY A 11 -8.03 -9.53 -6.93
C GLY A 11 -7.37 -9.25 -5.58
N VAL A 12 -8.13 -9.24 -4.50
CA VAL A 12 -7.66 -8.95 -3.13
C VAL A 12 -7.79 -10.21 -2.27
N GLY A 13 -6.71 -10.55 -1.56
CA GLY A 13 -6.74 -11.60 -0.55
C GLY A 13 -7.58 -11.19 0.65
N VAL A 14 -8.42 -12.08 1.17
CA VAL A 14 -9.30 -11.85 2.32
C VAL A 14 -9.37 -13.07 3.23
N GLY A 15 -9.84 -12.87 4.48
CA GLY A 15 -9.99 -13.93 5.46
C GLY A 15 -8.67 -14.26 6.17
N TYR A 16 -7.93 -13.25 6.56
CA TYR A 16 -6.70 -13.40 7.34
C TYR A 16 -6.99 -13.81 8.79
N ALA A 17 -5.98 -14.37 9.45
CA ALA A 17 -6.07 -14.71 10.87
C ALA A 17 -6.09 -13.43 11.74
N HIS A 18 -6.79 -13.48 12.89
CA HIS A 18 -6.80 -12.39 13.88
C HIS A 18 -5.51 -12.41 14.72
N THR A 19 -4.39 -12.23 14.07
CA THR A 19 -3.04 -12.24 14.65
C THR A 19 -2.22 -11.10 14.07
N GLN A 20 -1.11 -10.77 14.71
CA GLN A 20 -0.16 -9.78 14.19
C GLN A 20 0.36 -10.18 12.80
N GLN A 21 0.71 -11.45 12.61
CA GLN A 21 1.15 -11.96 11.32
C GLN A 21 0.05 -11.88 10.26
N GLY A 22 -1.21 -12.13 10.64
CA GLY A 22 -2.36 -11.95 9.75
C GLY A 22 -2.56 -10.50 9.33
N ALA A 23 -2.36 -9.55 10.25
CA ALA A 23 -2.41 -8.12 9.93
C ALA A 23 -1.28 -7.71 8.97
N VAL A 24 -0.04 -8.21 9.19
CA VAL A 24 1.09 -7.98 8.27
C VAL A 24 0.80 -8.55 6.88
N ALA A 25 0.29 -9.77 6.81
CA ALA A 25 -0.06 -10.41 5.55
C ALA A 25 -1.17 -9.64 4.81
N ALA A 26 -2.18 -9.15 5.52
CA ALA A 26 -3.23 -8.30 4.96
C ALA A 26 -2.67 -6.99 4.42
N ALA A 27 -1.87 -6.26 5.23
CA ALA A 27 -1.24 -5.01 4.81
C ALA A 27 -0.41 -5.17 3.54
N ALA A 28 0.46 -6.19 3.48
CA ALA A 28 1.31 -6.46 2.34
C ALA A 28 0.51 -6.81 1.07
N ASN A 29 -0.53 -7.64 1.20
CA ASN A 29 -1.39 -8.00 0.08
C ASN A 29 -2.23 -6.82 -0.44
N TYR A 30 -2.77 -5.99 0.44
CA TYR A 30 -3.54 -4.80 0.07
C TYR A 30 -2.65 -3.78 -0.64
N THR A 31 -1.45 -3.53 -0.11
CA THR A 31 -0.48 -2.65 -0.76
C THR A 31 -0.10 -3.17 -2.14
N ARG A 32 0.20 -4.47 -2.28
CA ARG A 32 0.52 -5.07 -3.57
C ARG A 32 -0.64 -4.97 -4.58
N ALA A 33 -1.88 -5.25 -4.16
CA ALA A 33 -3.04 -5.17 -5.03
C ALA A 33 -3.28 -3.74 -5.53
N LEU A 34 -3.20 -2.76 -4.63
CA LEU A 34 -3.40 -1.34 -4.94
C LEU A 34 -2.17 -0.66 -5.57
N SER A 35 -1.09 -1.39 -5.80
CA SER A 35 0.11 -0.92 -6.52
C SER A 35 0.37 -1.72 -7.79
N SER A 36 -0.67 -2.22 -8.42
CA SER A 36 -0.62 -2.99 -9.67
C SER A 36 -1.50 -2.33 -10.74
N THR A 37 -1.44 -2.85 -11.96
CA THR A 37 -2.29 -2.37 -13.07
C THR A 37 -3.80 -2.48 -12.80
N LEU A 38 -4.20 -3.26 -11.80
CA LEU A 38 -5.60 -3.35 -11.34
C LEU A 38 -6.19 -1.97 -11.04
N ILE A 39 -5.39 -1.05 -10.46
CA ILE A 39 -5.88 0.27 -10.08
C ILE A 39 -6.21 1.17 -11.27
N LEU A 40 -5.70 0.89 -12.44
CA LEU A 40 -5.96 1.66 -13.66
C LEU A 40 -7.38 1.42 -14.21
N ASP A 41 -7.98 0.26 -13.92
CA ASP A 41 -9.37 -0.02 -14.23
C ASP A 41 -10.28 0.48 -13.10
N THR A 42 -11.17 1.40 -13.41
CA THR A 42 -12.03 2.04 -12.40
C THR A 42 -12.98 1.05 -11.72
N ALA A 43 -13.58 0.12 -12.46
CA ALA A 43 -14.52 -0.85 -11.89
C ALA A 43 -13.78 -1.85 -10.99
N ARG A 44 -12.64 -2.37 -11.46
CA ARG A 44 -11.80 -3.31 -10.68
C ARG A 44 -11.24 -2.66 -9.44
N ARG A 45 -10.74 -1.42 -9.55
CA ARG A 45 -10.23 -0.65 -8.41
C ARG A 45 -11.30 -0.45 -7.35
N ARG A 46 -12.51 -0.02 -7.73
CA ARG A 46 -13.63 0.18 -6.80
C ARG A 46 -14.00 -1.11 -6.10
N ALA A 47 -14.16 -2.20 -6.84
CA ALA A 47 -14.47 -3.51 -6.27
C ALA A 47 -13.37 -4.01 -5.31
N ALA A 48 -12.10 -3.77 -5.62
CA ALA A 48 -10.99 -4.09 -4.74
C ALA A 48 -11.04 -3.28 -3.45
N ILE A 49 -11.23 -1.95 -3.55
CA ILE A 49 -11.33 -1.07 -2.37
C ILE A 49 -12.54 -1.44 -1.51
N ASP A 50 -13.70 -1.72 -2.11
CA ASP A 50 -14.90 -2.17 -1.38
C ASP A 50 -14.68 -3.49 -0.62
N THR A 51 -13.79 -4.33 -1.15
CA THR A 51 -13.42 -5.62 -0.54
C THR A 51 -12.50 -5.45 0.66
N LEU A 52 -11.46 -4.61 0.52
CA LEU A 52 -10.41 -4.47 1.54
C LEU A 52 -10.68 -3.40 2.59
N ALA A 53 -11.52 -2.40 2.29
CA ALA A 53 -11.75 -1.26 3.17
C ALA A 53 -12.70 -1.58 4.32
N ALA A 54 -12.46 -0.96 5.47
CA ALA A 54 -13.45 -0.90 6.54
C ALA A 54 -14.66 -0.08 6.07
N PRO A 55 -15.90 -0.43 6.49
CA PRO A 55 -17.12 0.22 5.98
C PRO A 55 -17.06 1.75 6.00
N GLU A 56 -16.62 2.33 7.09
CA GLU A 56 -16.52 3.79 7.28
C GLU A 56 -15.39 4.46 6.49
N ALA A 57 -14.44 3.68 5.98
CA ALA A 57 -13.30 4.19 5.23
C ALA A 57 -13.48 4.11 3.70
N LYS A 58 -14.47 3.37 3.22
CA LYS A 58 -14.66 3.09 1.79
C LYS A 58 -14.69 4.35 0.93
N ALA A 59 -15.60 5.27 1.22
CA ALA A 59 -15.76 6.48 0.41
C ALA A 59 -14.48 7.34 0.37
N ARG A 60 -13.80 7.46 1.52
CA ARG A 60 -12.54 8.20 1.60
C ARG A 60 -11.43 7.53 0.79
N LEU A 61 -11.28 6.21 0.92
CA LEU A 61 -10.27 5.46 0.17
C LEU A 61 -10.56 5.50 -1.33
N GLN A 62 -11.81 5.37 -1.77
CA GLN A 62 -12.20 5.51 -3.17
C GLN A 62 -11.73 6.86 -3.72
N LYS A 63 -12.08 7.97 -3.04
CA LYS A 63 -11.67 9.32 -3.46
C LYS A 63 -10.16 9.48 -3.52
N THR A 64 -9.44 9.00 -2.50
CA THR A 64 -7.97 9.07 -2.43
C THR A 64 -7.33 8.33 -3.60
N PHE A 65 -7.80 7.12 -3.89
CA PHE A 65 -7.26 6.32 -5.00
C PHE A 65 -7.67 6.86 -6.38
N ASP A 66 -8.86 7.45 -6.53
CA ASP A 66 -9.25 8.12 -7.77
C ASP A 66 -8.29 9.29 -8.10
N GLN A 67 -7.91 10.08 -7.09
CA GLN A 67 -6.94 11.17 -7.24
C GLN A 67 -5.53 10.64 -7.54
N ALA A 68 -5.07 9.63 -6.80
CA ALA A 68 -3.75 9.03 -7.02
C ALA A 68 -3.62 8.43 -8.44
N VAL A 69 -4.65 7.73 -8.91
CA VAL A 69 -4.66 7.15 -10.26
C VAL A 69 -4.64 8.20 -11.35
N ALA A 70 -5.30 9.34 -11.16
CA ALA A 70 -5.21 10.45 -12.11
C ALA A 70 -3.76 10.92 -12.29
N SER A 71 -3.02 11.07 -11.17
CA SER A 71 -1.59 11.44 -11.20
C SER A 71 -0.71 10.35 -11.82
N ILE A 72 -0.98 9.08 -11.50
CA ILE A 72 -0.24 7.94 -12.08
C ILE A 72 -0.45 7.89 -13.59
N ARG A 73 -1.69 8.03 -14.07
CA ARG A 73 -1.99 8.06 -15.50
C ARG A 73 -1.28 9.19 -16.21
N ALA A 74 -1.30 10.40 -15.65
CA ALA A 74 -0.58 11.54 -16.19
C ALA A 74 0.92 11.26 -16.28
N GLY A 75 1.53 10.69 -15.25
CA GLY A 75 2.95 10.32 -15.23
C GLY A 75 3.33 9.20 -16.23
N LEU A 76 2.37 8.32 -16.55
CA LEU A 76 2.55 7.26 -17.54
C LEU A 76 2.19 7.67 -18.97
N GLY A 77 1.69 8.90 -19.19
CA GLY A 77 1.20 9.35 -20.50
C GLY A 77 -0.02 8.57 -20.99
N VAL A 78 -0.82 8.00 -20.09
CA VAL A 78 -2.00 7.20 -20.44
C VAL A 78 -3.24 8.07 -20.33
N SER A 79 -3.83 8.42 -21.46
CA SER A 79 -5.11 9.14 -21.54
C SER A 79 -6.25 8.15 -21.84
N GLY A 80 -7.33 8.20 -21.06
CA GLY A 80 -8.51 7.37 -21.28
C GLY A 80 -8.56 6.08 -20.44
N SER A 81 -9.55 5.24 -20.72
CA SER A 81 -9.64 3.88 -20.17
C SER A 81 -8.58 2.98 -20.81
N ALA A 82 -8.15 1.92 -20.15
CA ALA A 82 -7.13 0.97 -20.60
C ALA A 82 -7.52 0.27 -21.93
N GLY A 83 -7.56 1.00 -23.04
CA GLY A 83 -7.96 0.56 -24.35
C GLY A 83 -7.28 1.32 -25.50
N ASP A 84 -6.52 2.38 -25.18
CA ASP A 84 -5.90 3.24 -26.20
C ASP A 84 -4.60 2.65 -26.80
N GLY A 85 -4.42 1.33 -26.73
CA GLY A 85 -3.24 0.64 -27.26
C GLY A 85 -1.96 0.80 -26.44
N ALA A 86 -1.99 1.54 -25.33
CA ALA A 86 -0.84 1.67 -24.44
C ALA A 86 -0.60 0.38 -23.65
N GLN A 87 0.62 -0.14 -23.69
CA GLN A 87 1.07 -1.18 -22.79
C GLN A 87 1.66 -0.55 -21.54
N VAL A 88 1.05 -0.81 -20.40
CA VAL A 88 1.46 -0.25 -19.10
C VAL A 88 2.10 -1.32 -18.24
N LEU A 89 3.30 -1.04 -17.75
CA LEU A 89 3.93 -1.76 -16.66
C LEU A 89 3.73 -0.95 -15.37
N LEU A 90 3.05 -1.54 -14.40
CA LEU A 90 2.90 -0.98 -13.07
C LEU A 90 2.89 -2.13 -12.06
N ARG A 91 3.92 -2.22 -11.28
CA ARG A 91 4.09 -3.28 -10.29
C ARG A 91 4.86 -2.78 -9.09
N ALA A 92 4.41 -3.16 -7.90
CA ALA A 92 5.18 -3.00 -6.69
C ALA A 92 5.22 -4.31 -5.91
N THR A 93 6.37 -4.56 -5.28
CA THR A 93 6.64 -5.80 -4.55
C THR A 93 7.05 -5.45 -3.12
N PRO A 94 6.33 -5.96 -2.11
CA PRO A 94 6.77 -5.88 -0.73
C PRO A 94 8.12 -6.59 -0.54
N VAL A 95 9.08 -5.90 0.05
CA VAL A 95 10.44 -6.43 0.32
C VAL A 95 10.76 -6.45 1.81
N GLY A 96 9.94 -5.80 2.64
CA GLY A 96 10.08 -5.80 4.08
C GLY A 96 8.88 -5.16 4.77
N TRP A 97 8.83 -5.31 6.07
CA TRP A 97 7.77 -4.70 6.88
C TRP A 97 8.27 -4.37 8.29
N ARG A 98 7.55 -3.46 8.94
CA ARG A 98 7.66 -3.18 10.38
C ARG A 98 6.26 -3.01 10.95
N VAL A 99 5.99 -3.68 12.06
CA VAL A 99 4.77 -3.43 12.84
C VAL A 99 5.03 -2.22 13.73
N GLU A 100 4.34 -1.12 13.45
CA GLU A 100 4.44 0.10 14.24
C GLU A 100 3.54 0.05 15.47
N GLN A 101 2.36 -0.57 15.30
CA GLN A 101 1.39 -0.76 16.38
C GLN A 101 0.58 -2.03 16.13
N TYR A 102 0.29 -2.77 17.19
CA TYR A 102 -0.61 -3.91 17.17
C TYR A 102 -1.41 -3.98 18.47
N GLY A 103 -2.72 -4.17 18.33
CA GLY A 103 -3.65 -4.37 19.44
C GLY A 103 -4.75 -5.34 19.05
N LYS A 104 -5.67 -5.64 19.97
CA LYS A 104 -6.72 -6.66 19.78
C LYS A 104 -7.63 -6.43 18.56
N GLY A 105 -7.77 -5.21 18.09
CA GLY A 105 -8.67 -4.88 16.99
C GLY A 105 -8.07 -3.89 15.99
N THR A 106 -6.82 -3.48 16.15
CA THR A 106 -6.15 -2.51 15.30
C THR A 106 -4.71 -2.91 15.04
N ALA A 107 -4.20 -2.56 13.86
CA ALA A 107 -2.80 -2.72 13.51
C ALA A 107 -2.34 -1.56 12.62
N ARG A 108 -1.10 -1.13 12.79
CA ARG A 108 -0.41 -0.19 11.90
C ARG A 108 0.89 -0.84 11.44
N VAL A 109 1.00 -1.03 10.14
CA VAL A 109 2.11 -1.77 9.53
C VAL A 109 2.71 -0.93 8.42
N ALA A 110 4.01 -0.67 8.52
CA ALA A 110 4.79 -0.08 7.45
C ALA A 110 5.30 -1.20 6.53
N ILE A 111 5.00 -1.10 5.24
CA ILE A 111 5.41 -2.04 4.18
C ILE A 111 6.43 -1.32 3.31
N TRP A 112 7.62 -1.86 3.24
CA TRP A 112 8.66 -1.39 2.36
C TRP A 112 8.51 -2.07 1.00
N MET A 113 8.51 -1.26 -0.07
CA MET A 113 8.21 -1.69 -1.43
C MET A 113 9.29 -1.28 -2.41
N THR A 114 9.59 -2.16 -3.35
CA THR A 114 10.17 -1.75 -4.63
C THR A 114 9.05 -1.62 -5.66
N SER A 115 9.18 -0.69 -6.58
CA SER A 115 8.22 -0.47 -7.64
C SER A 115 8.90 -0.31 -8.99
N VAL A 116 8.19 -0.68 -10.03
CA VAL A 116 8.57 -0.43 -11.41
C VAL A 116 7.34 0.07 -12.16
N GLY A 117 7.50 1.13 -12.93
CA GLY A 117 6.43 1.72 -13.71
C GLY A 117 6.94 2.31 -15.03
N GLY A 118 6.15 2.18 -16.07
CA GLY A 118 6.40 2.74 -17.39
C GLY A 118 5.31 2.40 -18.38
N SER A 119 5.34 2.98 -19.56
CA SER A 119 4.38 2.69 -20.63
C SER A 119 5.03 2.76 -22.01
N VAL A 120 4.45 2.01 -22.97
CA VAL A 120 4.86 2.02 -24.38
C VAL A 120 3.62 2.16 -25.25
N GLY A 121 3.67 3.07 -26.23
CA GLY A 121 2.58 3.31 -27.18
C GLY A 121 1.40 4.07 -26.55
N GLY A 122 0.31 4.15 -27.31
CA GLY A 122 -0.88 4.92 -26.95
C GLY A 122 -0.82 6.38 -27.42
N ASN A 123 -1.97 7.08 -27.32
CA ASN A 123 -2.12 8.46 -27.78
C ASN A 123 -1.37 9.49 -26.93
N GLY A 124 -0.96 9.12 -25.71
CA GLY A 124 -0.18 9.97 -24.79
C GLY A 124 1.33 9.81 -24.90
N GLY A 125 1.81 8.95 -25.82
CA GLY A 125 3.24 8.65 -25.98
C GLY A 125 3.73 7.50 -25.09
N SER A 126 5.05 7.48 -24.82
CA SER A 126 5.67 6.45 -24.01
C SER A 126 6.34 7.09 -22.78
N ALA A 127 6.20 6.48 -21.62
CA ALA A 127 6.94 6.83 -20.42
C ALA A 127 8.05 5.79 -20.19
N PRO A 128 9.30 6.21 -20.00
CA PRO A 128 10.39 5.28 -19.74
C PRO A 128 10.16 4.48 -18.47
N VAL A 129 10.60 3.22 -18.48
CA VAL A 129 10.53 2.38 -17.28
C VAL A 129 11.42 2.97 -16.20
N ARG A 130 10.84 3.20 -15.04
CA ARG A 130 11.52 3.72 -13.85
C ARG A 130 11.31 2.78 -12.67
N GLU A 131 12.35 2.64 -11.89
CA GLU A 131 12.31 1.95 -10.60
C GLU A 131 12.13 2.96 -9.47
N GLY A 132 11.52 2.52 -8.39
CA GLY A 132 11.30 3.34 -7.20
C GLY A 132 11.29 2.51 -5.93
N TRP A 133 11.51 3.18 -4.83
CA TRP A 133 11.44 2.64 -3.48
C TRP A 133 10.50 3.49 -2.66
N GLY A 134 9.67 2.87 -1.87
CA GLY A 134 8.74 3.59 -1.01
C GLY A 134 8.31 2.77 0.19
N THR A 135 7.78 3.47 1.18
CA THR A 135 7.16 2.86 2.35
C THR A 135 5.69 3.22 2.38
N THR A 136 4.83 2.22 2.36
CA THR A 136 3.39 2.39 2.56
C THR A 136 3.03 1.95 3.98
N THR A 137 2.59 2.89 4.81
CA THR A 137 2.06 2.59 6.14
C THR A 137 0.56 2.38 6.04
N VAL A 138 0.12 1.18 6.39
CA VAL A 138 -1.29 0.76 6.34
C VAL A 138 -1.84 0.68 7.75
N THR A 139 -2.96 1.35 7.99
CA THR A 139 -3.74 1.22 9.22
C THR A 139 -4.90 0.25 8.98
N LEU A 140 -4.96 -0.77 9.79
CA LEU A 140 -5.95 -1.84 9.72
C LEU A 140 -6.83 -1.87 10.96
N ARG A 141 -8.07 -2.34 10.79
CA ARG A 141 -9.00 -2.67 11.85
C ARG A 141 -9.61 -4.05 11.61
N TRP A 142 -9.81 -4.80 12.69
CA TRP A 142 -10.50 -6.07 12.65
C TRP A 142 -12.01 -5.85 12.59
N VAL A 143 -12.64 -6.20 11.47
CA VAL A 143 -14.07 -5.99 11.22
C VAL A 143 -14.63 -7.19 10.45
N GLY A 144 -15.74 -7.73 10.91
CA GLY A 144 -16.44 -8.81 10.21
C GLY A 144 -15.61 -10.08 10.00
N GLY A 145 -14.72 -10.40 10.94
CA GLY A 145 -13.88 -11.59 10.88
C GLY A 145 -12.66 -11.47 9.94
N ASP A 146 -12.25 -10.23 9.59
CA ASP A 146 -11.10 -9.98 8.72
C ASP A 146 -10.41 -8.64 9.05
N TRP A 147 -9.14 -8.50 8.68
CA TRP A 147 -8.44 -7.23 8.72
C TRP A 147 -8.91 -6.34 7.57
N LYS A 148 -9.36 -5.14 7.88
CA LYS A 148 -9.84 -4.15 6.90
C LYS A 148 -9.02 -2.87 6.96
N GLN A 149 -8.69 -2.32 5.80
CA GLN A 149 -7.93 -1.08 5.70
C GLN A 149 -8.79 0.12 6.10
N VAL A 150 -8.26 0.92 7.01
CA VAL A 150 -8.86 2.20 7.43
C VAL A 150 -8.18 3.36 6.71
N ALA A 151 -6.85 3.34 6.63
CA ALA A 151 -6.06 4.39 5.99
C ALA A 151 -4.76 3.82 5.44
N SER A 152 -4.14 4.53 4.52
CA SER A 152 -2.76 4.33 4.12
C SER A 152 -2.08 5.65 3.76
N THR A 153 -0.78 5.72 3.99
CA THR A 153 0.09 6.81 3.55
C THR A 153 1.32 6.21 2.91
N THR A 154 1.82 6.85 1.85
CA THR A 154 3.04 6.41 1.17
C THR A 154 4.06 7.54 1.20
N THR A 155 5.31 7.20 1.51
CA THR A 155 6.46 8.09 1.47
C THR A 155 7.55 7.47 0.61
N ASP A 156 8.34 8.29 -0.04
CA ASP A 156 9.50 7.83 -0.80
C ASP A 156 10.59 7.29 0.13
N GLY A 157 11.33 6.30 -0.35
CA GLY A 157 12.44 5.71 0.37
C GLY A 157 12.08 4.60 1.37
N PRO A 158 13.11 4.06 2.05
CA PRO A 158 12.93 3.05 3.08
C PRO A 158 12.21 3.61 4.31
N PRO A 159 11.64 2.75 5.19
CA PRO A 159 11.04 3.21 6.43
C PRO A 159 12.09 3.94 7.27
N SER A 160 11.71 5.10 7.81
CA SER A 160 12.57 5.83 8.76
C SER A 160 12.98 4.87 9.88
N GLY A 161 14.27 4.82 10.19
CA GLY A 161 14.78 4.05 11.32
C GLY A 161 14.10 4.48 12.63
N PRO A 162 14.22 3.71 13.71
CA PRO A 162 13.81 4.17 15.03
C PRO A 162 14.54 5.48 15.30
N SER A 163 13.80 6.52 15.70
CA SER A 163 14.40 7.78 16.13
C SER A 163 15.49 7.47 17.17
N PRO A 164 16.69 8.04 17.04
CA PRO A 164 17.72 7.83 18.04
C PRO A 164 17.14 8.25 19.39
N VAL A 165 17.18 7.34 20.36
CA VAL A 165 16.80 7.65 21.73
C VAL A 165 17.75 8.76 22.16
N SER A 166 17.21 9.95 22.40
CA SER A 166 17.98 11.06 22.99
C SER A 166 18.49 10.59 24.36
N THR A 167 19.74 10.15 24.40
CA THR A 167 20.46 9.98 25.65
C THR A 167 20.79 11.37 26.19
N THR A 168 19.77 12.01 26.75
CA THR A 168 19.93 13.23 27.52
C THR A 168 20.56 12.84 28.86
N GLY A 169 21.79 13.31 29.10
CA GLY A 169 22.28 13.54 30.45
C GLY A 169 23.18 12.45 31.05
N ARG A 170 24.44 12.54 30.72
CA ARG A 170 25.45 12.34 31.74
C ARG A 170 26.42 13.53 31.68
N SER A 171 26.20 14.50 32.56
CA SER A 171 27.18 15.53 32.88
C SER A 171 28.47 14.84 33.33
N ALA A 172 29.56 15.14 32.66
CA ALA A 172 30.89 14.71 33.10
C ALA A 172 31.22 15.39 34.44
N PRO A 173 31.84 14.69 35.42
CA PRO A 173 32.33 15.33 36.59
C PRO A 173 33.53 16.21 36.24
N THR A 174 33.51 17.44 36.72
CA THR A 174 34.62 18.40 36.66
C THR A 174 35.81 17.86 37.41
N PRO A 175 37.04 17.82 36.86
CA PRO A 175 38.23 17.49 37.60
C PRO A 175 38.61 18.64 38.57
N ALA A 176 39.01 18.26 39.78
CA ALA A 176 39.52 19.17 40.81
C ALA A 176 40.93 19.69 40.49
#